data_3213ae208817f8bf49d95cb8cba621a2
#
_entry.id   3213ae208817f8bf49d95cb8cba621a2
#
_cell.length_a   1.000
_cell.length_b   1.000
_cell.length_c   1.000
_cell.angle_alpha   90.00
_cell.angle_beta   90.00
_cell.angle_gamma   90.00
#
_symmetry.space_group_name_H-M   'P 1'
#
loop_
_entity.id
_entity.type
_entity.pdbx_description
1 polymer ?
#
loop_
_entity_poly.entity_id
_entity_poly.type
_entity_poly.pdbx_seq_one_letter_code
_entity_poly.pdbx_strand_id
1 'polypeptide(L)'
;DEVQVVAVENLPFDEYKRAMLSCDVLLDQLYSYTPAMNALQAMAQGLVVVGGGEPESYDLLGCADIRPIINVLPDENDVYEKLRDLVDHKARIPQLSHESRLYTERYHDHLKVAQAYVDFWQSRKN
;
A
#
# COMPACT_ATOMS: atom_id res chain seq x y z
N ASP A 1 6.35 24.05 8.53
CA ASP A 1 6.76 22.65 8.36
C ASP A 1 5.98 22.05 7.19
N GLU A 2 6.67 21.38 6.27
CA GLU A 2 6.06 20.82 5.06
C GLU A 2 5.43 19.44 5.31
N VAL A 3 5.85 18.75 6.37
CA VAL A 3 5.45 17.40 6.71
C VAL A 3 5.19 17.27 8.21
N GLN A 4 4.10 16.60 8.56
CA GLN A 4 3.82 16.19 9.93
C GLN A 4 3.98 14.68 10.05
N VAL A 5 4.79 14.21 10.98
CA VAL A 5 4.97 12.79 11.29
C VAL A 5 4.07 12.41 12.47
N VAL A 6 3.22 11.39 12.25
CA VAL A 6 2.37 10.80 13.29
C VAL A 6 2.89 9.39 13.57
N ALA A 7 3.59 9.23 14.69
CA ALA A 7 4.04 7.92 15.16
C ALA A 7 3.04 7.38 16.19
N VAL A 8 2.60 6.14 16.00
CA VAL A 8 1.64 5.47 16.90
C VAL A 8 2.21 4.11 17.34
N GLU A 9 2.03 3.80 18.62
CA GLU A 9 2.43 2.55 19.21
C GLU A 9 1.35 2.02 20.16
N ASN A 10 1.13 0.73 20.16
CA ASN A 10 0.24 0.04 21.10
C ASN A 10 -1.19 0.59 21.17
N LEU A 11 -1.72 1.10 20.06
CA LEU A 11 -3.11 1.55 20.00
C LEU A 11 -4.08 0.38 19.78
N PRO A 12 -5.29 0.43 20.38
CA PRO A 12 -6.40 -0.42 19.96
C PRO A 12 -6.66 -0.25 18.45
N PHE A 13 -7.10 -1.33 17.80
CA PHE A 13 -7.22 -1.37 16.34
C PHE A 13 -8.12 -0.26 15.77
N ASP A 14 -9.23 0.06 16.44
CA ASP A 14 -10.13 1.13 15.98
C ASP A 14 -9.52 2.54 16.13
N GLU A 15 -8.70 2.76 17.14
CA GLU A 15 -7.95 4.00 17.30
C GLU A 15 -6.84 4.12 16.27
N TYR A 16 -6.15 3.02 15.99
CA TYR A 16 -5.15 2.93 14.95
C TYR A 16 -5.74 3.27 13.57
N LYS A 17 -6.90 2.69 13.22
CA LYS A 17 -7.61 3.03 11.97
C LYS A 17 -7.98 4.52 11.88
N ARG A 18 -8.42 5.11 13.00
CA ARG A 18 -8.74 6.56 13.04
C ARG A 18 -7.51 7.43 12.88
N ALA A 19 -6.38 7.07 13.51
CA ALA A 19 -5.11 7.76 13.31
C ALA A 19 -4.66 7.68 11.85
N MET A 20 -4.78 6.51 11.22
CA MET A 20 -4.48 6.31 9.81
C MET A 20 -5.31 7.24 8.90
N LEU A 21 -6.61 7.40 9.17
CA LEU A 21 -7.49 8.29 8.41
C LEU A 21 -7.13 9.78 8.50
N SER A 22 -6.32 10.17 9.47
CA SER A 22 -5.83 11.56 9.60
C SER A 22 -4.55 11.82 8.80
N CYS A 23 -4.03 10.81 8.10
CA CYS A 23 -2.78 10.88 7.35
C CYS A 23 -3.03 10.74 5.84
N ASP A 24 -2.10 11.28 5.04
CA ASP A 24 -2.10 11.13 3.58
C ASP A 24 -1.22 9.95 3.13
N VAL A 25 -0.21 9.62 3.92
CA VAL A 25 0.86 8.66 3.56
C VAL A 25 1.12 7.72 4.73
N LEU A 26 1.28 6.44 4.44
CA LEU A 26 1.79 5.43 5.38
C LEU A 26 3.22 5.06 5.00
N LEU A 27 4.13 5.12 5.97
CA LEU A 27 5.45 4.48 5.86
C LEU A 27 5.32 3.04 6.33
N ASP A 28 5.49 2.10 5.41
CA ASP A 28 5.40 0.66 5.68
C ASP A 28 6.80 0.03 5.83
N GLN A 29 6.91 -1.26 5.74
CA GLN A 29 8.14 -2.02 5.95
C GLN A 29 9.18 -1.79 4.85
N LEU A 30 10.46 -1.58 5.23
CA LEU A 30 11.56 -1.38 4.30
C LEU A 30 12.11 -2.69 3.71
N TYR A 31 12.01 -3.80 4.46
CA TYR A 31 12.54 -5.12 4.08
C TYR A 31 11.47 -6.06 3.55
N SER A 32 10.49 -5.52 2.84
CA SER A 32 9.42 -6.28 2.20
C SER A 32 9.39 -5.99 0.69
N TYR A 33 9.16 -7.03 -0.12
CA TYR A 33 8.99 -6.90 -1.57
C TYR A 33 7.54 -6.61 -1.98
N THR A 34 6.60 -6.86 -1.07
CA THR A 34 5.16 -6.75 -1.31
C THR A 34 4.48 -6.02 -0.16
N PRO A 35 3.32 -5.39 -0.40
CA PRO A 35 2.54 -4.79 0.68
C PRO A 35 2.02 -5.87 1.63
N ALA A 36 2.15 -5.62 2.94
CA ALA A 36 1.54 -6.44 3.98
C ALA A 36 0.13 -5.94 4.31
N MET A 37 -0.56 -6.63 5.23
CA MET A 37 -1.95 -6.30 5.60
C MET A 37 -2.13 -4.86 6.08
N ASN A 38 -1.13 -4.31 6.77
CA ASN A 38 -1.15 -2.92 7.21
C ASN A 38 -1.17 -1.93 6.03
N ALA A 39 -0.31 -2.16 5.03
CA ALA A 39 -0.27 -1.38 3.81
C ALA A 39 -1.59 -1.50 3.03
N LEU A 40 -2.13 -2.71 2.88
CA LEU A 40 -3.40 -2.93 2.19
C LEU A 40 -4.58 -2.24 2.90
N GLN A 41 -4.59 -2.23 4.24
CA GLN A 41 -5.58 -1.49 5.02
C GLN A 41 -5.49 0.02 4.78
N ALA A 42 -4.28 0.57 4.74
CA ALA A 42 -4.05 1.98 4.44
C ALA A 42 -4.50 2.32 3.01
N MET A 43 -4.12 1.51 2.03
CA MET A 43 -4.52 1.69 0.63
C MET A 43 -6.04 1.60 0.45
N ALA A 44 -6.72 0.71 1.17
CA ALA A 44 -8.17 0.62 1.18
C ALA A 44 -8.85 1.89 1.74
N GLN A 45 -8.16 2.63 2.60
CA GLN A 45 -8.59 3.92 3.11
C GLN A 45 -8.14 5.11 2.23
N GLY A 46 -7.43 4.85 1.15
CA GLY A 46 -6.95 5.86 0.22
C GLY A 46 -5.63 6.53 0.62
N LEU A 47 -4.85 5.93 1.51
CA LEU A 47 -3.50 6.43 1.79
C LEU A 47 -2.52 6.02 0.69
N VAL A 48 -1.54 6.87 0.45
CA VAL A 48 -0.36 6.52 -0.32
C VAL A 48 0.57 5.69 0.56
N VAL A 49 1.08 4.57 0.04
CA VAL A 49 2.03 3.72 0.76
C VAL A 49 3.43 3.92 0.22
N VAL A 50 4.37 4.12 1.12
CA VAL A 50 5.81 4.10 0.86
C VAL A 50 6.37 2.84 1.52
N GLY A 51 6.85 1.90 0.73
CA GLY A 51 7.29 0.58 1.25
C GLY A 51 7.58 -0.42 0.14
N GLY A 52 7.32 -1.69 0.38
CA GLY A 52 7.54 -2.76 -0.59
C GLY A 52 6.48 -2.78 -1.70
N GLY A 53 6.90 -2.46 -2.91
CA GLY A 53 6.06 -2.47 -4.11
C GLY A 53 6.87 -2.83 -5.35
N GLU A 54 7.60 -3.95 -5.27
CA GLU A 54 8.45 -4.42 -6.37
C GLU A 54 7.64 -4.75 -7.63
N PRO A 55 8.21 -4.52 -8.83
CA PRO A 55 7.53 -4.79 -10.10
C PRO A 55 6.95 -6.19 -10.20
N GLU A 56 7.65 -7.20 -9.69
CA GLU A 56 7.25 -8.60 -9.72
C GLU A 56 5.92 -8.85 -9.00
N SER A 57 5.62 -8.09 -7.94
CA SER A 57 4.35 -8.23 -7.23
C SER A 57 3.16 -7.77 -8.06
N TYR A 58 3.34 -6.75 -8.89
CA TYR A 58 2.32 -6.29 -9.84
C TYR A 58 2.17 -7.28 -11.01
N ASP A 59 3.27 -7.81 -11.49
CA ASP A 59 3.28 -8.79 -12.60
C ASP A 59 2.54 -10.07 -12.21
N LEU A 60 2.74 -10.57 -10.99
CA LEU A 60 2.02 -11.73 -10.43
C LEU A 60 0.51 -11.51 -10.35
N LEU A 61 0.07 -10.28 -10.13
CA LEU A 61 -1.35 -9.92 -10.09
C LEU A 61 -1.93 -9.56 -11.47
N GLY A 62 -1.09 -9.46 -12.49
CA GLY A 62 -1.48 -8.95 -13.80
C GLY A 62 -1.85 -7.46 -13.80
N CYS A 63 -1.28 -6.70 -12.87
CA CYS A 63 -1.53 -5.27 -12.73
C CYS A 63 -0.54 -4.47 -13.56
N ALA A 64 -0.92 -4.11 -14.78
CA ALA A 64 -0.04 -3.41 -15.71
C ALA A 64 -0.25 -1.88 -15.77
N ASP A 65 -1.41 -1.40 -15.32
CA ASP A 65 -1.89 -0.04 -15.57
C ASP A 65 -1.67 0.95 -14.43
N ILE A 66 -1.54 0.46 -13.18
CA ILE A 66 -1.31 1.30 -12.00
C ILE A 66 -0.21 0.73 -11.11
N ARG A 67 0.56 1.62 -10.48
CA ARG A 67 1.61 1.28 -9.52
C ARG A 67 1.57 2.27 -8.35
N PRO A 68 0.57 2.15 -7.46
CA PRO A 68 0.30 3.16 -6.44
C PRO A 68 1.30 3.17 -5.28
N ILE A 69 2.05 2.08 -5.07
CA ILE A 69 3.02 2.00 -3.98
C ILE A 69 4.33 2.67 -4.43
N ILE A 70 4.82 3.59 -3.63
CA ILE A 70 6.14 4.17 -3.80
C ILE A 70 7.14 3.16 -3.26
N ASN A 71 7.75 2.40 -4.17
CA ASN A 71 8.72 1.37 -3.82
C ASN A 71 10.01 2.01 -3.30
N VAL A 72 10.49 1.53 -2.16
CA VAL A 72 11.75 1.96 -1.55
C VAL A 72 12.64 0.77 -1.26
N LEU A 73 13.94 0.99 -1.40
CA LEU A 73 14.96 0.07 -0.95
C LEU A 73 15.27 0.33 0.54
N PRO A 74 15.81 -0.65 1.28
CA PRO A 74 16.24 -0.46 2.68
C PRO A 74 17.55 0.32 2.74
N ASP A 75 17.55 1.52 2.19
CA ASP A 75 18.64 2.46 2.10
C ASP A 75 18.15 3.86 2.46
N GLU A 76 18.84 4.54 3.35
CA GLU A 76 18.41 5.85 3.86
C GLU A 76 18.31 6.91 2.75
N ASN A 77 19.23 6.89 1.78
CA ASN A 77 19.21 7.85 0.69
C ASN A 77 18.05 7.59 -0.26
N ASP A 78 17.77 6.31 -0.58
CA ASP A 78 16.63 5.97 -1.44
C ASP A 78 15.31 6.39 -0.79
N VAL A 79 15.13 6.10 0.48
CA VAL A 79 13.93 6.52 1.24
C VAL A 79 13.81 8.05 1.26
N TYR A 80 14.90 8.75 1.55
CA TYR A 80 14.92 10.22 1.57
C TYR A 80 14.52 10.81 0.21
N GLU A 81 15.13 10.34 -0.86
CA GLU A 81 14.87 10.80 -2.23
C GLU A 81 13.41 10.58 -2.65
N LYS A 82 12.85 9.41 -2.34
CA LYS A 82 11.45 9.08 -2.63
C LYS A 82 10.46 9.95 -1.84
N LEU A 83 10.73 10.15 -0.55
CA LEU A 83 9.91 11.04 0.29
C LEU A 83 10.03 12.50 -0.14
N ARG A 84 11.23 12.95 -0.50
CA ARG A 84 11.45 14.30 -0.99
C ARG A 84 10.72 14.53 -2.32
N ASP A 85 10.80 13.59 -3.26
CA ASP A 85 10.05 13.65 -4.52
C ASP A 85 8.53 13.75 -4.27
N LEU A 86 8.01 12.97 -3.32
CA LEU A 86 6.58 13.01 -2.97
C LEU A 86 6.17 14.38 -2.41
N VAL A 87 6.99 14.98 -1.55
CA VAL A 87 6.73 16.32 -0.97
C VAL A 87 6.79 17.40 -2.04
N ASP A 88 7.81 17.35 -2.90
CA ASP A 88 7.99 18.33 -3.98
C ASP A 88 6.88 18.23 -5.04
N HIS A 89 6.29 17.04 -5.21
CA HIS A 89 5.20 16.77 -6.15
C HIS A 89 3.89 16.37 -5.46
N LYS A 90 3.58 16.97 -4.31
CA LYS A 90 2.40 16.65 -3.50
C LYS A 90 1.05 16.74 -4.26
N ALA A 91 1.00 17.46 -5.37
CA ALA A 91 -0.16 17.49 -6.25
C ALA A 91 -0.52 16.10 -6.84
N ARG A 92 0.39 15.11 -6.79
CA ARG A 92 0.16 13.73 -7.21
C ARG A 92 -0.56 12.87 -6.15
N ILE A 93 -0.58 13.31 -4.88
CA ILE A 93 -1.16 12.54 -3.78
C ILE A 93 -2.61 12.14 -4.05
N PRO A 94 -3.51 13.02 -4.52
CA PRO A 94 -4.90 12.62 -4.79
C PRO A 94 -5.03 11.52 -5.85
N GLN A 95 -4.19 11.53 -6.88
CA GLN A 95 -4.17 10.46 -7.89
C GLN A 95 -3.66 9.15 -7.30
N LEU A 96 -2.52 9.18 -6.59
CA LEU A 96 -1.96 8.01 -5.92
C LEU A 96 -2.92 7.42 -4.88
N SER A 97 -3.63 8.26 -4.14
CA SER A 97 -4.69 7.87 -3.21
C SER A 97 -5.82 7.10 -3.93
N HIS A 98 -6.29 7.62 -5.05
CA HIS A 98 -7.31 6.95 -5.86
C HIS A 98 -6.81 5.61 -6.41
N GLU A 99 -5.59 5.57 -6.94
CA GLU A 99 -4.98 4.34 -7.46
C GLU A 99 -4.73 3.30 -6.35
N SER A 100 -4.35 3.74 -5.14
CA SER A 100 -4.23 2.87 -3.96
C SER A 100 -5.55 2.17 -3.64
N ARG A 101 -6.65 2.90 -3.60
CA ARG A 101 -7.98 2.36 -3.37
C ARG A 101 -8.37 1.39 -4.50
N LEU A 102 -8.16 1.78 -5.75
CA LEU A 102 -8.47 0.98 -6.91
C LEU A 102 -7.68 -0.35 -6.93
N TYR A 103 -6.41 -0.32 -6.55
CA TYR A 103 -5.56 -1.49 -6.43
C TYR A 103 -6.13 -2.50 -5.42
N THR A 104 -6.53 -2.05 -4.24
CA THR A 104 -7.10 -2.94 -3.22
C THR A 104 -8.45 -3.51 -3.65
N GLU A 105 -9.31 -2.71 -4.27
CA GLU A 105 -10.61 -3.19 -4.78
C GLU A 105 -10.47 -4.21 -5.92
N ARG A 106 -9.47 -4.05 -6.77
CA ARG A 106 -9.25 -4.98 -7.89
C ARG A 106 -8.64 -6.30 -7.47
N TYR A 107 -7.62 -6.26 -6.62
CA TYR A 107 -6.72 -7.40 -6.37
C TYR A 107 -6.81 -7.97 -4.95
N HIS A 108 -7.32 -7.21 -4.00
CA HIS A 108 -7.34 -7.59 -2.57
C HIS A 108 -8.73 -7.51 -1.94
N ASP A 109 -9.78 -7.43 -2.76
CA ASP A 109 -11.15 -7.60 -2.27
C ASP A 109 -11.33 -8.98 -1.66
N HIS A 110 -11.86 -9.04 -0.43
CA HIS A 110 -11.93 -10.28 0.35
C HIS A 110 -12.77 -11.37 -0.31
N LEU A 111 -13.83 -11.02 -1.03
CA LEU A 111 -14.66 -12.00 -1.75
C LEU A 111 -13.92 -12.57 -2.96
N LYS A 112 -13.21 -11.73 -3.70
CA LYS A 112 -12.40 -12.18 -4.85
C LYS A 112 -11.25 -13.08 -4.40
N VAL A 113 -10.56 -12.72 -3.33
CA VAL A 113 -9.48 -13.53 -2.76
C VAL A 113 -10.02 -14.85 -2.25
N ALA A 114 -11.11 -14.86 -1.51
CA ALA A 114 -11.75 -16.09 -1.03
C ALA A 114 -12.17 -16.99 -2.20
N GLN A 115 -12.78 -16.43 -3.26
CA GLN A 115 -13.17 -17.20 -4.43
C GLN A 115 -11.96 -17.81 -5.14
N ALA A 116 -10.86 -17.08 -5.28
CA ALA A 116 -9.63 -17.61 -5.88
C ALA A 116 -9.09 -18.81 -5.10
N TYR A 117 -9.15 -18.81 -3.76
CA TYR A 117 -8.79 -19.98 -2.95
C TYR A 117 -9.72 -21.18 -3.21
N VAL A 118 -11.03 -20.95 -3.27
CA VAL A 118 -12.01 -22.02 -3.56
C VAL A 118 -11.76 -22.62 -4.94
N ASP A 119 -11.57 -21.80 -5.95
CA ASP A 119 -11.31 -22.24 -7.34
C ASP A 119 -10.03 -23.06 -7.43
N PHE A 120 -8.97 -22.61 -6.75
CA PHE A 120 -7.71 -23.34 -6.67
C PHE A 120 -7.86 -24.73 -6.03
N TRP A 121 -8.60 -24.84 -4.92
CA TRP A 121 -8.83 -26.11 -4.25
C TRP A 121 -9.69 -27.05 -5.10
N GLN A 122 -10.68 -26.53 -5.81
CA GLN A 122 -11.55 -27.33 -6.69
C GLN A 122 -10.79 -27.84 -7.92
N SER A 123 -9.91 -27.02 -8.50
CA SER A 123 -9.10 -27.42 -9.66
C SER A 123 -8.13 -28.59 -9.37
N ARG A 124 -7.73 -28.76 -8.12
CA ARG A 124 -6.85 -29.84 -7.68
C ARG A 124 -7.54 -31.17 -7.36
N LYS A 125 -8.87 -31.19 -7.33
CA LYS A 125 -9.66 -32.42 -7.09
C LYS A 125 -9.92 -33.24 -8.36
N ASN A 126 -9.56 -32.69 -9.49
CA ASN A 126 -9.61 -33.34 -10.80
C ASN A 126 -8.19 -33.76 -11.22
#